data_23ecabc7b1270806e45ab46afd69f737
#
_entry.id   23ecabc7b1270806e45ab46afd69f737
#
_cell.length_a   1.000
_cell.length_b   1.000
_cell.length_c   1.000
_cell.angle_alpha   90.00
_cell.angle_beta   90.00
_cell.angle_gamma   90.00
#
_symmetry.space_group_name_H-M   'P 1'
#
loop_
_entity.id
_entity.type
_entity.pdbx_description
1 polymer ?
#
loop_
_entity_poly.entity_id
_entity_poly.type
_entity_poly.pdbx_seq_one_letter_code
_entity_poly.pdbx_strand_id
1 'polypeptide(L)'
;MPPSQPSPHRPRRRSVNLGFWSWALLGTAAGFCLAAELPSEIDKALRLHKIEPDDLSLYLREVTEANPRLAVKTEVARTPASTIKLLTTIAALDRLGPDYRWHTRAYLGGPLVDGRLEGDLIIQGGGDPSLRPQDLWRFLWEMRARGLETVSGDLVIDNGAFEPPETTRDAFDGKALDPYNALPVAFAVNFQATQIEVLPEPSTRSLRAYLVPPLANVTLVNQARLVQAPCRSKHHRLNLAVHQTGPATNLTLTGSFASECGQDSISRLLLDPVSHAGDAVQALWEGLGGTISGGVREGTVPNGATLFHTLDSDELALVVRDINKWSNNLMTRTLFLTLGMERFGRPATLAKGRTAVRDWLTEQGLDFPELVIDNGSGLSRETRISAGSLGRLLGWAYSNPEMSELTASLPIIGVDGTLHGRFKRDALRGQAHLKTGTLRGATGLAGFVDDAAGRRWILVSFINNPGLQGWRGKAVEDAILRWVYAGAPWETKPTQAPR
;
A
#
# COMPACT_ATOMS: atom_id res chain seq x y z
N MET A 1 -21.46 15.64 -62.75
CA MET A 1 -22.36 16.84 -62.69
C MET A 1 -22.56 17.16 -61.24
N PRO A 2 -22.10 18.31 -60.74
CA PRO A 2 -22.43 18.81 -59.40
C PRO A 2 -23.62 19.78 -59.50
N PRO A 3 -24.30 20.03 -58.41
CA PRO A 3 -24.87 21.38 -58.19
C PRO A 3 -24.36 22.00 -56.90
N SER A 4 -23.80 23.13 -56.97
CA SER A 4 -24.23 24.53 -56.81
C SER A 4 -24.39 24.95 -55.33
N GLN A 5 -23.42 25.78 -54.91
CA GLN A 5 -23.53 26.65 -53.72
C GLN A 5 -24.55 27.76 -53.89
N PRO A 6 -25.03 28.36 -52.82
CA PRO A 6 -25.33 29.78 -52.81
C PRO A 6 -24.55 30.62 -51.81
N SER A 7 -24.28 31.83 -52.24
CA SER A 7 -23.45 32.90 -51.78
C SER A 7 -24.10 33.74 -50.61
N PRO A 8 -23.36 34.77 -50.10
CA PRO A 8 -23.52 35.30 -48.74
C PRO A 8 -24.40 36.58 -48.69
N HIS A 9 -25.04 36.84 -47.56
CA HIS A 9 -25.67 38.14 -47.27
C HIS A 9 -24.86 38.94 -46.26
N ARG A 10 -24.52 40.18 -46.66
CA ARG A 10 -23.88 41.24 -45.91
C ARG A 10 -24.86 42.06 -45.03
N PRO A 11 -24.38 42.91 -44.15
CA PRO A 11 -25.00 43.28 -42.86
C PRO A 11 -25.79 44.60 -42.95
N ARG A 12 -26.67 44.80 -41.99
CA ARG A 12 -27.30 46.12 -41.71
C ARG A 12 -26.76 46.68 -40.41
N ARG A 13 -26.08 47.84 -40.57
CA ARG A 13 -25.78 48.82 -39.50
C ARG A 13 -27.05 49.47 -38.99
N ARG A 14 -27.22 49.64 -37.68
CA ARG A 14 -27.94 50.77 -37.07
C ARG A 14 -27.35 51.13 -35.71
N SER A 15 -26.82 52.28 -35.69
CA SER A 15 -26.87 53.47 -34.83
C SER A 15 -26.84 53.30 -33.31
N VAL A 16 -25.84 53.94 -32.82
CA VAL A 16 -25.47 54.48 -31.51
C VAL A 16 -26.63 55.13 -30.76
N ASN A 17 -26.78 54.79 -29.48
CA ASN A 17 -27.31 55.69 -28.47
C ASN A 17 -26.45 55.66 -27.23
N LEU A 18 -25.87 56.80 -26.88
CA LEU A 18 -25.21 57.10 -25.64
C LEU A 18 -26.24 57.22 -24.51
N GLY A 19 -25.99 56.61 -23.40
CA GLY A 19 -26.84 56.73 -22.22
C GLY A 19 -26.13 56.29 -20.93
N PHE A 20 -25.67 57.30 -20.18
CA PHE A 20 -25.47 57.35 -18.72
C PHE A 20 -24.61 56.33 -17.98
N TRP A 21 -23.54 56.86 -17.46
CA TRP A 21 -22.67 56.34 -16.42
C TRP A 21 -23.45 56.14 -15.11
N SER A 22 -23.52 54.88 -14.62
CA SER A 22 -23.81 54.57 -13.22
C SER A 22 -22.60 53.83 -12.64
N TRP A 23 -21.87 54.50 -11.79
CA TRP A 23 -20.81 53.90 -10.98
C TRP A 23 -21.44 52.96 -9.96
N ALA A 24 -21.43 51.65 -10.23
CA ALA A 24 -21.69 50.65 -9.23
C ALA A 24 -20.37 50.38 -8.49
N LEU A 25 -20.29 50.81 -7.26
CA LEU A 25 -19.26 50.40 -6.28
C LEU A 25 -19.35 48.89 -6.11
N LEU A 26 -18.46 48.15 -6.77
CA LEU A 26 -18.17 46.77 -6.44
C LEU A 26 -17.44 46.75 -5.10
N GLY A 27 -18.19 46.61 -4.01
CA GLY A 27 -17.65 46.28 -2.73
C GLY A 27 -17.04 44.88 -2.83
N THR A 28 -15.71 44.81 -2.87
CA THR A 28 -14.96 43.59 -2.62
C THR A 28 -15.26 43.16 -1.19
N ALA A 29 -16.24 42.27 -1.02
CA ALA A 29 -16.37 41.49 0.20
C ALA A 29 -15.15 40.59 0.28
N ALA A 30 -14.06 41.06 0.89
CA ALA A 30 -13.01 40.24 1.39
C ALA A 30 -13.67 39.34 2.46
N GLY A 31 -14.07 38.13 2.06
CA GLY A 31 -14.49 37.10 2.99
C GLY A 31 -13.30 36.81 3.91
N PHE A 32 -13.31 37.42 5.09
CA PHE A 32 -12.47 36.97 6.19
C PHE A 32 -12.87 35.50 6.45
N CYS A 33 -12.08 34.58 5.95
CA CYS A 33 -12.13 33.18 6.36
C CYS A 33 -11.70 33.18 7.84
N LEU A 34 -12.68 33.30 8.76
CA LEU A 34 -12.44 33.06 10.18
C LEU A 34 -11.87 31.64 10.25
N ALA A 35 -10.62 31.53 10.68
CA ALA A 35 -10.01 30.26 10.98
C ALA A 35 -10.97 29.52 11.95
N ALA A 36 -11.49 28.36 11.52
CA ALA A 36 -12.40 27.61 12.37
C ALA A 36 -11.70 27.32 13.70
N GLU A 37 -12.28 27.80 14.81
CA GLU A 37 -11.72 27.50 16.14
C GLU A 37 -11.73 25.98 16.30
N LEU A 38 -10.62 25.42 16.80
CA LEU A 38 -10.52 23.99 17.08
C LEU A 38 -11.40 23.63 18.30
N PRO A 39 -12.05 22.46 18.29
CA PRO A 39 -12.69 21.95 19.50
C PRO A 39 -11.70 21.92 20.67
N SER A 40 -12.18 22.28 21.87
CA SER A 40 -11.34 22.46 23.06
C SER A 40 -10.50 21.23 23.41
N GLU A 41 -11.06 20.03 23.18
CA GLU A 41 -10.42 18.74 23.43
C GLU A 41 -9.23 18.52 22.47
N ILE A 42 -9.39 18.90 21.21
CA ILE A 42 -8.34 18.77 20.19
C ILE A 42 -7.23 19.78 20.44
N ASP A 43 -7.60 21.03 20.73
CA ASP A 43 -6.66 22.10 21.05
C ASP A 43 -5.84 21.79 22.32
N LYS A 44 -6.49 21.25 23.37
CA LYS A 44 -5.82 20.77 24.59
C LYS A 44 -4.84 19.63 24.27
N ALA A 45 -5.21 18.70 23.40
CA ALA A 45 -4.31 17.60 23.01
C ALA A 45 -3.10 18.11 22.22
N LEU A 46 -3.28 19.04 21.29
CA LEU A 46 -2.19 19.69 20.56
C LEU A 46 -1.19 20.34 21.52
N ARG A 47 -1.68 21.16 22.45
CA ARG A 47 -0.83 21.83 23.46
C ARG A 47 -0.09 20.81 24.33
N LEU A 48 -0.78 19.78 24.83
CA LEU A 48 -0.18 18.74 25.68
C LEU A 48 0.98 18.04 24.98
N HIS A 49 0.83 17.78 23.67
CA HIS A 49 1.82 17.07 22.89
C HIS A 49 2.79 18.00 22.13
N LYS A 50 2.73 19.33 22.39
CA LYS A 50 3.61 20.33 21.77
C LYS A 50 3.58 20.27 20.26
N ILE A 51 2.38 20.26 19.69
CA ILE A 51 2.12 20.31 18.25
C ILE A 51 1.37 21.62 18.00
N GLU A 52 1.85 22.40 17.05
CA GLU A 52 1.21 23.66 16.71
C GLU A 52 -0.09 23.41 15.93
N PRO A 53 -1.13 24.25 16.13
CA PRO A 53 -2.37 24.12 15.34
C PRO A 53 -2.13 24.17 13.82
N ASP A 54 -1.07 24.84 13.41
CA ASP A 54 -0.65 24.97 12.01
C ASP A 54 -0.13 23.67 11.39
N ASP A 55 0.30 22.73 12.20
CA ASP A 55 0.77 21.42 11.76
C ASP A 55 -0.39 20.45 11.45
N LEU A 56 -1.62 20.75 11.92
CA LEU A 56 -2.80 19.93 11.75
C LEU A 56 -3.61 20.32 10.51
N SER A 57 -4.00 19.34 9.71
CA SER A 57 -5.13 19.44 8.77
C SER A 57 -6.18 18.41 9.17
N LEU A 58 -7.44 18.84 9.30
CA LEU A 58 -8.52 17.99 9.76
C LEU A 58 -9.78 18.22 8.92
N TYR A 59 -10.31 17.14 8.36
CA TYR A 59 -11.59 17.11 7.64
C TYR A 59 -12.52 16.12 8.32
N LEU A 60 -13.71 16.59 8.69
CA LEU A 60 -14.77 15.76 9.27
C LEU A 60 -16.09 16.07 8.59
N ARG A 61 -16.75 15.05 8.03
CA ARG A 61 -18.06 15.18 7.38
C ARG A 61 -18.91 13.95 7.71
N GLU A 62 -20.18 14.17 8.07
CA GLU A 62 -21.13 13.06 8.11
C GLU A 62 -21.39 12.54 6.70
N VAL A 63 -21.49 11.22 6.51
CA VAL A 63 -21.58 10.62 5.15
C VAL A 63 -22.80 11.08 4.38
N THR A 64 -23.89 11.42 5.09
CA THR A 64 -25.16 11.91 4.52
C THR A 64 -25.16 13.40 4.20
N GLU A 65 -24.21 14.16 4.71
CA GLU A 65 -24.14 15.61 4.53
C GLU A 65 -23.26 16.01 3.35
N ALA A 66 -23.59 17.11 2.69
CA ALA A 66 -22.77 17.64 1.59
C ALA A 66 -21.53 18.39 2.09
N ASN A 67 -21.67 19.11 3.21
CA ASN A 67 -20.63 19.99 3.74
C ASN A 67 -19.93 19.38 4.96
N PRO A 68 -18.62 19.67 5.15
CA PRO A 68 -17.90 19.22 6.33
C PRO A 68 -18.44 19.90 7.59
N ARG A 69 -18.55 19.12 8.67
CA ARG A 69 -18.83 19.61 10.03
C ARG A 69 -17.64 20.40 10.59
N LEU A 70 -16.43 19.96 10.25
CA LEU A 70 -15.17 20.60 10.64
C LEU A 70 -14.19 20.55 9.48
N ALA A 71 -13.63 21.69 9.13
CA ALA A 71 -12.64 21.87 8.08
C ALA A 71 -11.52 22.77 8.58
N VAL A 72 -10.37 22.19 8.92
CA VAL A 72 -9.18 22.90 9.40
C VAL A 72 -8.06 22.68 8.41
N LYS A 73 -7.64 23.74 7.73
CA LYS A 73 -6.55 23.69 6.72
C LYS A 73 -6.70 22.53 5.73
N THR A 74 -7.93 22.29 5.29
CA THR A 74 -8.30 21.14 4.45
C THR A 74 -7.72 21.21 3.05
N GLU A 75 -7.35 22.39 2.56
CA GLU A 75 -6.77 22.60 1.22
C GLU A 75 -5.22 22.59 1.24
N VAL A 76 -4.61 22.48 2.42
CA VAL A 76 -3.15 22.45 2.52
C VAL A 76 -2.62 21.09 2.09
N ALA A 77 -1.73 21.06 1.10
CA ALA A 77 -1.04 19.86 0.65
C ALA A 77 -0.10 19.33 1.74
N ARG A 78 -0.42 18.19 2.29
CA ARG A 78 0.33 17.53 3.38
C ARG A 78 0.96 16.22 2.91
N THR A 79 1.99 15.76 3.61
CA THR A 79 2.51 14.40 3.49
C THR A 79 1.50 13.44 4.13
N PRO A 80 0.82 12.59 3.33
CA PRO A 80 -0.22 11.69 3.84
C PRO A 80 0.35 10.42 4.47
N ALA A 81 1.63 10.15 4.30
CA ALA A 81 2.22 8.84 4.56
C ALA A 81 1.38 7.72 3.92
N SER A 82 1.17 6.59 4.60
CA SER A 82 0.45 5.45 4.05
C SER A 82 -1.07 5.64 3.87
N THR A 83 -1.66 6.78 4.26
CA THR A 83 -3.08 7.03 3.97
C THR A 83 -3.34 7.25 2.48
N ILE A 84 -2.32 7.63 1.69
CA ILE A 84 -2.43 7.73 0.23
C ILE A 84 -2.75 6.39 -0.45
N LYS A 85 -2.50 5.25 0.23
CA LYS A 85 -2.88 3.92 -0.26
C LYS A 85 -4.37 3.82 -0.54
N LEU A 86 -5.19 4.62 0.15
CA LEU A 86 -6.63 4.72 -0.14
C LEU A 86 -6.89 5.17 -1.58
N LEU A 87 -6.15 6.16 -2.08
CA LEU A 87 -6.28 6.59 -3.47
C LEU A 87 -5.94 5.44 -4.45
N THR A 88 -4.83 4.74 -4.21
CA THR A 88 -4.41 3.63 -5.07
C THR A 88 -5.41 2.47 -5.03
N THR A 89 -5.90 2.11 -3.85
CA THR A 89 -6.82 0.97 -3.68
C THR A 89 -8.25 1.27 -4.16
N ILE A 90 -8.73 2.50 -3.97
CA ILE A 90 -10.03 2.93 -4.50
C ILE A 90 -9.99 2.95 -6.03
N ALA A 91 -8.96 3.57 -6.62
CA ALA A 91 -8.80 3.60 -8.07
C ALA A 91 -8.70 2.19 -8.68
N ALA A 92 -8.04 1.25 -7.98
CA ALA A 92 -7.91 -0.12 -8.45
C ALA A 92 -9.23 -0.88 -8.37
N LEU A 93 -9.97 -0.79 -7.27
CA LEU A 93 -11.28 -1.44 -7.13
C LEU A 93 -12.25 -0.97 -8.22
N ASP A 94 -12.28 0.33 -8.51
CA ASP A 94 -13.18 0.90 -9.52
C ASP A 94 -12.76 0.55 -10.96
N ARG A 95 -11.45 0.54 -11.23
CA ARG A 95 -10.95 0.32 -12.60
C ARG A 95 -10.85 -1.14 -13.02
N LEU A 96 -10.46 -2.00 -12.09
CA LEU A 96 -10.17 -3.40 -12.37
C LEU A 96 -11.31 -4.32 -11.95
N GLY A 97 -12.15 -3.87 -11.02
CA GLY A 97 -13.17 -4.71 -10.38
C GLY A 97 -12.59 -5.53 -9.21
N PRO A 98 -13.42 -5.87 -8.21
CA PRO A 98 -12.99 -6.61 -7.02
C PRO A 98 -12.51 -8.04 -7.31
N ASP A 99 -12.93 -8.63 -8.41
CA ASP A 99 -12.64 -10.00 -8.86
C ASP A 99 -11.39 -10.09 -9.78
N TYR A 100 -10.74 -8.96 -10.09
CA TYR A 100 -9.52 -8.95 -10.89
C TYR A 100 -8.44 -9.85 -10.30
N ARG A 101 -7.73 -10.62 -11.17
CA ARG A 101 -6.66 -11.55 -10.80
C ARG A 101 -5.44 -11.36 -11.67
N TRP A 102 -4.27 -11.54 -11.09
CA TRP A 102 -2.99 -11.60 -11.79
C TRP A 102 -2.69 -13.04 -12.18
N HIS A 103 -1.87 -13.21 -13.22
CA HIS A 103 -1.49 -14.52 -13.74
C HIS A 103 0.03 -14.72 -13.67
N THR A 104 0.48 -15.75 -12.98
CA THR A 104 1.85 -16.27 -13.07
C THR A 104 1.85 -17.43 -14.05
N ARG A 105 2.75 -17.41 -15.05
CA ARG A 105 2.76 -18.39 -16.14
C ARG A 105 4.09 -19.13 -16.20
N ALA A 106 4.03 -20.43 -16.41
CA ALA A 106 5.19 -21.27 -16.71
C ALA A 106 5.20 -21.62 -18.20
N TYR A 107 6.34 -21.49 -18.83
CA TYR A 107 6.58 -21.86 -20.22
C TYR A 107 7.72 -22.86 -20.33
N LEU A 108 7.60 -23.78 -21.29
CA LEU A 108 8.64 -24.73 -21.66
C LEU A 108 9.47 -24.14 -22.82
N GLY A 109 10.77 -23.99 -22.60
CA GLY A 109 11.74 -23.53 -23.60
C GLY A 109 12.26 -24.62 -24.53
N GLY A 110 11.68 -25.82 -24.46
CA GLY A 110 12.04 -26.98 -25.29
C GLY A 110 10.99 -28.09 -25.19
N PRO A 111 11.25 -29.25 -25.83
CA PRO A 111 10.33 -30.38 -25.75
C PRO A 111 10.32 -31.02 -24.35
N LEU A 112 9.14 -31.49 -23.93
CA LEU A 112 8.94 -32.30 -22.72
C LEU A 112 8.83 -33.77 -23.17
N VAL A 113 9.81 -34.58 -22.79
CA VAL A 113 9.88 -36.01 -23.14
C VAL A 113 10.07 -36.84 -21.87
N ASP A 114 9.18 -37.78 -21.60
CA ASP A 114 9.23 -38.67 -20.44
C ASP A 114 9.49 -37.95 -19.10
N GLY A 115 8.80 -36.84 -18.90
CA GLY A 115 8.92 -36.00 -17.69
C GLY A 115 10.14 -35.08 -17.66
N ARG A 116 11.00 -35.13 -18.69
CA ARG A 116 12.19 -34.29 -18.81
C ARG A 116 11.98 -33.17 -19.84
N LEU A 117 12.14 -31.95 -19.38
CA LEU A 117 12.21 -30.77 -20.24
C LEU A 117 13.63 -30.64 -20.81
N GLU A 118 13.76 -30.77 -22.12
CA GLU A 118 15.00 -30.54 -22.86
C GLU A 118 15.15 -29.05 -23.21
N GLY A 119 15.38 -28.24 -22.20
CA GLY A 119 15.48 -26.78 -22.32
C GLY A 119 15.21 -26.07 -21.00
N ASP A 120 14.99 -24.76 -21.08
CA ASP A 120 14.76 -23.88 -19.94
C ASP A 120 13.31 -23.95 -19.46
N LEU A 121 13.11 -23.84 -18.15
CA LEU A 121 11.81 -23.55 -17.53
C LEU A 121 11.71 -22.04 -17.33
N ILE A 122 10.75 -21.39 -17.99
CA ILE A 122 10.57 -19.95 -17.86
C ILE A 122 9.35 -19.66 -16.96
N ILE A 123 9.52 -18.89 -15.90
CA ILE A 123 8.41 -18.38 -15.07
C ILE A 123 8.24 -16.90 -15.32
N GLN A 124 7.10 -16.55 -15.93
CA GLN A 124 6.71 -15.17 -16.20
C GLN A 124 5.82 -14.62 -15.10
N GLY A 125 6.27 -13.56 -14.44
CA GLY A 125 5.48 -12.81 -13.49
C GLY A 125 4.43 -11.92 -14.17
N GLY A 126 3.22 -11.95 -13.66
CA GLY A 126 2.14 -11.04 -14.07
C GLY A 126 1.99 -9.81 -13.18
N GLY A 127 2.82 -9.68 -12.17
CA GLY A 127 2.69 -8.61 -11.17
C GLY A 127 1.77 -8.99 -10.01
N ASP A 128 1.64 -10.27 -9.67
CA ASP A 128 0.89 -10.69 -8.48
C ASP A 128 1.52 -10.11 -7.20
N PRO A 129 0.81 -9.21 -6.49
CA PRO A 129 1.34 -8.58 -5.28
C PRO A 129 1.29 -9.48 -4.05
N SER A 130 0.65 -10.65 -4.14
CA SER A 130 0.32 -11.51 -3.00
C SER A 130 0.85 -12.95 -3.11
N LEU A 131 1.70 -13.26 -4.09
CA LEU A 131 2.24 -14.60 -4.30
C LEU A 131 3.03 -15.07 -3.07
N ARG A 132 2.43 -15.99 -2.29
CA ARG A 132 2.98 -16.52 -1.05
C ARG A 132 3.63 -17.89 -1.28
N PRO A 133 4.43 -18.41 -0.33
CA PRO A 133 5.09 -19.71 -0.45
C PRO A 133 4.13 -20.88 -0.73
N GLN A 134 2.93 -20.86 -0.15
CA GLN A 134 1.92 -21.90 -0.39
C GLN A 134 1.35 -21.84 -1.82
N ASP A 135 1.23 -20.65 -2.42
CA ASP A 135 0.75 -20.47 -3.79
C ASP A 135 1.83 -20.92 -4.78
N LEU A 136 3.09 -20.57 -4.51
CA LEU A 136 4.23 -21.06 -5.27
C LEU A 136 4.34 -22.58 -5.16
N TRP A 137 4.19 -23.16 -3.96
CA TRP A 137 4.19 -24.61 -3.78
C TRP A 137 3.09 -25.27 -4.61
N ARG A 138 1.86 -24.74 -4.58
CA ARG A 138 0.73 -25.23 -5.39
C ARG A 138 1.05 -25.17 -6.87
N PHE A 139 1.57 -24.05 -7.35
CA PHE A 139 1.97 -23.85 -8.75
C PHE A 139 2.98 -24.90 -9.22
N LEU A 140 4.02 -25.14 -8.42
CA LEU A 140 5.05 -26.15 -8.72
C LEU A 140 4.50 -27.58 -8.64
N TRP A 141 3.65 -27.85 -7.66
CA TRP A 141 3.00 -29.16 -7.51
C TRP A 141 2.10 -29.46 -8.71
N GLU A 142 1.32 -28.49 -9.18
CA GLU A 142 0.45 -28.65 -10.36
C GLU A 142 1.27 -28.89 -11.63
N MET A 143 2.46 -28.31 -11.78
CA MET A 143 3.39 -28.60 -12.87
C MET A 143 3.94 -30.03 -12.77
N ARG A 144 4.27 -30.51 -11.55
CA ARG A 144 4.65 -31.91 -11.31
C ARG A 144 3.52 -32.87 -11.71
N ALA A 145 2.31 -32.59 -11.26
CA ALA A 145 1.13 -33.40 -11.57
C ALA A 145 0.83 -33.47 -13.09
N ARG A 146 1.26 -32.46 -13.87
CA ARG A 146 1.17 -32.41 -15.33
C ARG A 146 2.32 -33.18 -16.03
N GLY A 147 3.22 -33.79 -15.27
CA GLY A 147 4.28 -34.65 -15.79
C GLY A 147 5.64 -33.97 -15.99
N LEU A 148 5.87 -32.73 -15.53
CA LEU A 148 7.20 -32.14 -15.51
C LEU A 148 7.98 -32.66 -14.29
N GLU A 149 9.09 -33.35 -14.50
CA GLU A 149 9.90 -33.95 -13.43
C GLU A 149 11.27 -33.30 -13.33
N THR A 150 11.93 -33.13 -14.45
CA THR A 150 13.30 -32.60 -14.51
C THR A 150 13.42 -31.54 -15.56
N VAL A 151 14.26 -30.53 -15.30
CA VAL A 151 14.62 -29.44 -16.22
C VAL A 151 16.11 -29.55 -16.52
N SER A 152 16.47 -29.72 -17.82
CA SER A 152 17.87 -29.84 -18.25
C SER A 152 18.58 -28.50 -18.40
N GLY A 153 17.82 -27.45 -18.68
CA GLY A 153 18.31 -26.07 -18.83
C GLY A 153 18.21 -25.24 -17.54
N ASP A 154 18.12 -23.94 -17.75
CA ASP A 154 18.03 -22.94 -16.66
C ASP A 154 16.60 -22.72 -16.16
N LEU A 155 16.49 -22.19 -14.95
CA LEU A 155 15.30 -21.51 -14.47
C LEU A 155 15.39 -20.03 -14.87
N VAL A 156 14.53 -19.61 -15.78
CA VAL A 156 14.45 -18.23 -16.25
C VAL A 156 13.31 -17.49 -15.58
N ILE A 157 13.61 -16.35 -14.96
CA ILE A 157 12.62 -15.47 -14.33
C ILE A 157 12.34 -14.30 -15.26
N ASP A 158 11.11 -14.21 -15.77
CA ASP A 158 10.65 -13.11 -16.62
C ASP A 158 9.89 -12.05 -15.80
N ASN A 159 10.56 -10.93 -15.57
CA ASN A 159 10.01 -9.74 -14.92
C ASN A 159 9.55 -8.67 -15.93
N GLY A 160 9.52 -8.94 -17.21
CA GLY A 160 9.29 -7.97 -18.30
C GLY A 160 7.91 -7.29 -18.29
N ALA A 161 7.01 -7.68 -17.40
CA ALA A 161 5.75 -6.95 -17.18
C ALA A 161 5.97 -5.57 -16.54
N PHE A 162 7.04 -5.38 -15.78
CA PHE A 162 7.41 -4.13 -15.13
C PHE A 162 8.78 -3.65 -15.62
N GLU A 163 8.95 -2.35 -15.75
CA GLU A 163 10.25 -1.75 -15.94
C GLU A 163 11.09 -1.86 -14.66
N PRO A 164 12.40 -2.19 -14.78
CA PRO A 164 13.27 -2.23 -13.61
C PRO A 164 13.20 -0.91 -12.82
N PRO A 165 13.15 -0.96 -11.48
CA PRO A 165 13.09 0.25 -10.67
C PRO A 165 14.37 1.09 -10.79
N GLU A 166 14.21 2.40 -10.99
CA GLU A 166 15.32 3.38 -11.08
C GLU A 166 16.00 3.69 -9.73
N THR A 167 15.55 3.09 -8.63
CA THR A 167 15.99 3.38 -7.27
C THR A 167 16.50 2.12 -6.59
N THR A 168 17.16 2.27 -5.45
CA THR A 168 17.66 1.18 -4.61
C THR A 168 16.85 1.02 -3.32
N ARG A 169 16.96 -0.15 -2.66
CA ARG A 169 16.22 -0.44 -1.43
C ARG A 169 16.61 0.47 -0.26
N ASP A 170 17.82 1.01 -0.24
CA ASP A 170 18.33 1.91 0.79
C ASP A 170 18.02 3.39 0.55
N ALA A 171 17.56 3.76 -0.64
CA ALA A 171 17.37 5.15 -1.06
C ALA A 171 16.42 5.96 -0.14
N PHE A 172 15.43 5.33 0.50
CA PHE A 172 14.46 6.04 1.33
C PHE A 172 15.01 6.42 2.73
N ASP A 173 15.69 5.47 3.41
CA ASP A 173 16.11 5.64 4.81
C ASP A 173 17.37 4.87 5.19
N GLY A 174 18.12 4.33 4.22
CA GLY A 174 19.37 3.59 4.42
C GLY A 174 19.18 2.14 4.89
N LYS A 175 17.95 1.60 4.92
CA LYS A 175 17.64 0.28 5.48
C LYS A 175 17.28 -0.74 4.41
N ALA A 176 18.27 -1.13 3.61
CA ALA A 176 18.08 -2.04 2.47
C ALA A 176 17.47 -3.40 2.81
N LEU A 177 17.67 -3.90 4.04
CA LEU A 177 17.20 -5.21 4.48
C LEU A 177 15.79 -5.22 5.05
N ASP A 178 15.18 -4.05 5.28
CA ASP A 178 13.83 -3.98 5.84
C ASP A 178 12.76 -4.21 4.76
N PRO A 179 11.79 -5.13 4.98
CA PRO A 179 10.82 -5.53 3.96
C PRO A 179 9.97 -4.40 3.37
N TYR A 180 9.73 -3.33 4.14
CA TYR A 180 8.94 -2.18 3.63
C TYR A 180 9.66 -1.40 2.52
N ASN A 181 10.97 -1.62 2.33
CA ASN A 181 11.78 -1.02 1.27
C ASN A 181 11.87 -1.88 0.00
N ALA A 182 11.21 -3.05 -0.05
CA ALA A 182 11.18 -3.89 -1.24
C ALA A 182 10.70 -3.09 -2.46
N LEU A 183 11.36 -3.32 -3.61
CA LEU A 183 11.03 -2.67 -4.88
C LEU A 183 10.18 -3.61 -5.73
N PRO A 184 9.15 -3.10 -6.44
CA PRO A 184 8.25 -3.96 -7.20
C PRO A 184 8.96 -4.62 -8.39
N VAL A 185 8.74 -5.91 -8.54
CA VAL A 185 9.07 -6.73 -9.72
C VAL A 185 7.86 -7.57 -10.07
N ALA A 186 7.79 -8.07 -11.31
CA ALA A 186 6.60 -8.77 -11.78
C ALA A 186 6.44 -10.18 -11.17
N PHE A 187 7.53 -10.84 -10.79
CA PHE A 187 7.54 -12.12 -10.08
C PHE A 187 8.16 -11.95 -8.69
N ALA A 188 7.34 -11.64 -7.70
CA ALA A 188 7.76 -11.37 -6.33
C ALA A 188 7.19 -12.43 -5.38
N VAL A 189 8.02 -13.38 -4.95
CA VAL A 189 7.64 -14.43 -3.97
C VAL A 189 7.75 -13.88 -2.55
N ASN A 190 6.73 -14.13 -1.72
CA ASN A 190 6.70 -13.79 -0.29
C ASN A 190 7.16 -12.34 0.00
N PHE A 191 6.69 -11.39 -0.81
CA PHE A 191 7.07 -9.97 -0.70
C PHE A 191 8.59 -9.73 -0.83
N GLN A 192 9.33 -10.61 -1.51
CA GLN A 192 10.81 -10.66 -1.59
C GLN A 192 11.49 -10.81 -0.21
N ALA A 193 10.74 -11.14 0.81
CA ALA A 193 11.23 -11.26 2.17
C ALA A 193 11.41 -12.72 2.57
N THR A 194 12.54 -13.02 3.18
CA THR A 194 12.75 -14.28 3.87
C THR A 194 12.42 -14.08 5.35
N GLN A 195 11.51 -14.90 5.86
CA GLN A 195 11.21 -14.97 7.29
C GLN A 195 12.10 -16.02 7.94
N ILE A 196 12.83 -15.63 8.96
CA ILE A 196 13.54 -16.52 9.86
C ILE A 196 12.59 -16.82 11.01
N GLU A 197 11.90 -17.95 10.92
CA GLU A 197 11.00 -18.42 11.97
C GLU A 197 11.81 -18.97 13.12
N VAL A 198 11.43 -18.63 14.36
CA VAL A 198 12.04 -19.13 15.59
C VAL A 198 10.96 -19.77 16.45
N LEU A 199 11.22 -21.02 16.84
CA LEU A 199 10.29 -21.85 17.62
C LEU A 199 11.00 -22.37 18.88
N PRO A 200 10.58 -21.93 20.10
CA PRO A 200 11.06 -22.50 21.34
C PRO A 200 10.67 -23.95 21.50
N GLU A 201 11.61 -24.80 21.87
CA GLU A 201 11.38 -26.19 22.26
C GLU A 201 11.78 -26.40 23.75
N PRO A 202 10.85 -26.11 24.68
CA PRO A 202 11.18 -26.13 26.11
C PRO A 202 11.62 -27.50 26.63
N SER A 203 11.12 -28.60 26.04
CA SER A 203 11.47 -29.97 26.42
C SER A 203 12.94 -30.29 26.19
N THR A 204 13.53 -29.82 25.09
CA THR A 204 14.94 -29.99 24.73
C THR A 204 15.79 -28.79 25.12
N ARG A 205 15.19 -27.71 25.65
CA ARG A 205 15.83 -26.42 25.94
C ARG A 205 16.55 -25.85 24.71
N SER A 206 16.00 -26.12 23.52
CA SER A 206 16.57 -25.63 22.26
C SER A 206 15.66 -24.57 21.61
N LEU A 207 16.23 -23.83 20.69
CA LEU A 207 15.53 -22.90 19.81
C LEU A 207 15.69 -23.39 18.38
N ARG A 208 14.60 -23.88 17.78
CA ARG A 208 14.61 -24.21 16.35
C ARG A 208 14.50 -22.93 15.53
N ALA A 209 15.21 -22.88 14.41
CA ALA A 209 15.08 -21.79 13.43
C ALA A 209 15.05 -22.36 12.01
N TYR A 210 14.20 -21.79 11.14
CA TYR A 210 14.09 -22.21 9.74
C TYR A 210 13.63 -21.03 8.87
N LEU A 211 13.83 -21.14 7.54
CA LEU A 211 13.52 -20.11 6.56
C LEU A 211 12.15 -20.34 5.91
N VAL A 212 11.39 -19.26 5.67
CA VAL A 212 10.14 -19.24 4.92
C VAL A 212 10.19 -18.10 3.90
N PRO A 213 10.15 -18.39 2.58
CA PRO A 213 10.28 -19.72 1.97
C PRO A 213 11.67 -20.35 2.25
N PRO A 214 11.83 -21.66 2.04
CA PRO A 214 13.15 -22.26 1.93
C PRO A 214 13.85 -21.68 0.71
N LEU A 215 15.18 -21.51 0.76
CA LEU A 215 16.00 -20.93 -0.31
C LEU A 215 17.17 -21.86 -0.60
N ALA A 216 17.38 -22.24 -1.85
CA ALA A 216 18.36 -23.26 -2.24
C ALA A 216 19.81 -22.88 -1.88
N ASN A 217 20.18 -21.60 -2.05
CA ASN A 217 21.54 -21.12 -1.84
C ASN A 217 21.71 -20.36 -0.51
N VAL A 218 20.79 -20.53 0.45
CA VAL A 218 20.85 -19.87 1.76
C VAL A 218 20.96 -20.90 2.88
N THR A 219 22.05 -20.85 3.61
CA THR A 219 22.28 -21.71 4.79
C THR A 219 22.04 -20.92 6.08
N LEU A 220 21.20 -21.44 6.98
CA LEU A 220 20.96 -20.85 8.30
C LEU A 220 21.72 -21.63 9.39
N VAL A 221 22.69 -20.97 10.02
CA VAL A 221 23.40 -21.47 11.20
C VAL A 221 22.77 -20.87 12.44
N ASN A 222 22.08 -21.66 13.23
CA ASN A 222 21.45 -21.23 14.46
C ASN A 222 22.37 -21.44 15.68
N GLN A 223 22.87 -20.34 16.24
CA GLN A 223 23.66 -20.28 17.47
C GLN A 223 22.93 -19.56 18.60
N ALA A 224 21.66 -19.19 18.40
CA ALA A 224 20.84 -18.53 19.40
C ALA A 224 20.45 -19.51 20.52
N ARG A 225 20.30 -18.98 21.73
CA ARG A 225 20.02 -19.77 22.93
C ARG A 225 18.62 -19.49 23.46
N LEU A 226 17.92 -20.56 23.87
CA LEU A 226 16.67 -20.44 24.60
C LEU A 226 16.99 -20.13 26.07
N VAL A 227 16.36 -19.08 26.63
CA VAL A 227 16.50 -18.69 28.04
C VAL A 227 15.13 -18.70 28.72
N GLN A 228 15.10 -19.21 29.96
CA GLN A 228 13.89 -19.17 30.81
C GLN A 228 13.68 -17.72 31.27
N ALA A 229 12.76 -17.03 30.63
CA ALA A 229 12.44 -15.63 30.94
C ALA A 229 11.04 -15.25 30.43
N PRO A 230 10.38 -14.30 31.10
CA PRO A 230 9.14 -13.72 30.59
C PRO A 230 9.36 -12.97 29.27
N CYS A 231 8.34 -12.98 28.40
CA CYS A 231 8.38 -12.28 27.12
C CYS A 231 8.22 -10.77 27.30
N ARG A 232 9.33 -10.08 27.56
CA ARG A 232 9.34 -8.60 27.72
C ARG A 232 9.61 -7.85 26.42
N SER A 233 10.34 -8.49 25.50
CA SER A 233 10.68 -7.91 24.18
C SER A 233 11.07 -9.02 23.23
N LYS A 234 10.37 -9.15 22.14
CA LYS A 234 10.47 -10.29 21.24
C LYS A 234 11.82 -10.36 20.51
N HIS A 235 12.34 -9.24 20.01
CA HIS A 235 13.45 -9.25 19.06
C HIS A 235 14.77 -8.64 19.59
N HIS A 236 14.80 -8.08 20.79
CA HIS A 236 15.97 -7.31 21.25
C HIS A 236 17.21 -8.12 21.58
N ARG A 237 17.15 -9.44 21.50
CA ARG A 237 18.25 -10.31 21.87
C ARG A 237 18.69 -11.28 20.78
N LEU A 238 18.02 -11.27 19.64
CA LEU A 238 18.43 -12.01 18.46
C LEU A 238 19.16 -11.08 17.48
N ASN A 239 20.33 -11.52 17.03
CA ASN A 239 21.12 -10.84 16.01
C ASN A 239 21.27 -11.76 14.81
N LEU A 240 21.05 -11.22 13.61
CA LEU A 240 21.26 -11.92 12.35
C LEU A 240 22.46 -11.31 11.63
N ALA A 241 23.49 -12.10 11.42
CA ALA A 241 24.60 -11.75 10.54
C ALA A 241 24.39 -12.40 9.18
N VAL A 242 24.66 -11.65 8.11
CA VAL A 242 24.51 -12.07 6.73
C VAL A 242 25.88 -12.03 6.06
N HIS A 243 26.36 -13.16 5.54
CA HIS A 243 27.62 -13.28 4.82
C HIS A 243 27.36 -13.88 3.44
N GLN A 244 27.66 -13.12 2.39
CA GLN A 244 27.55 -13.58 1.01
C GLN A 244 28.92 -14.00 0.47
N THR A 245 28.98 -15.18 -0.16
CA THR A 245 30.17 -15.70 -0.82
C THR A 245 29.78 -16.25 -2.18
N GLY A 246 29.94 -15.44 -3.22
CA GLY A 246 29.40 -15.76 -4.54
C GLY A 246 27.88 -15.89 -4.51
N PRO A 247 27.29 -16.95 -5.06
CA PRO A 247 25.83 -17.17 -5.01
C PRO A 247 25.34 -17.63 -3.64
N ALA A 248 26.23 -18.18 -2.78
CA ALA A 248 25.85 -18.72 -1.48
C ALA A 248 25.73 -17.62 -0.42
N THR A 249 24.66 -17.67 0.36
CA THR A 249 24.41 -16.76 1.48
C THR A 249 24.37 -17.57 2.78
N ASN A 250 25.24 -17.22 3.75
CA ASN A 250 25.26 -17.79 5.07
C ASN A 250 24.66 -16.84 6.08
N LEU A 251 23.63 -17.29 6.76
CA LEU A 251 22.95 -16.58 7.83
C LEU A 251 23.40 -17.16 9.18
N THR A 252 23.85 -16.32 10.10
CA THR A 252 24.15 -16.74 11.46
C THR A 252 23.22 -16.04 12.43
N LEU A 253 22.31 -16.80 13.04
CA LEU A 253 21.42 -16.31 14.09
C LEU A 253 22.08 -16.51 15.45
N THR A 254 22.29 -15.42 16.20
CA THR A 254 22.94 -15.41 17.51
C THR A 254 22.07 -14.73 18.56
N GLY A 255 22.52 -14.78 19.84
CA GLY A 255 21.83 -14.11 20.93
C GLY A 255 20.95 -15.03 21.78
N SER A 256 19.89 -14.49 22.37
CA SER A 256 18.99 -15.25 23.24
C SER A 256 17.52 -14.94 22.97
N PHE A 257 16.69 -15.97 23.14
CA PHE A 257 15.24 -15.89 22.96
C PHE A 257 14.54 -16.37 24.24
N ALA A 258 13.52 -15.63 24.71
CA ALA A 258 12.80 -15.98 25.93
C ALA A 258 11.75 -17.09 25.66
N SER A 259 11.76 -18.15 26.47
CA SER A 259 10.88 -19.31 26.29
C SER A 259 9.39 -18.99 26.34
N GLU A 260 8.99 -17.95 27.06
CA GLU A 260 7.58 -17.53 27.16
C GLU A 260 7.10 -16.69 25.98
N CYS A 261 7.96 -16.35 25.02
CA CYS A 261 7.56 -15.57 23.82
C CYS A 261 6.72 -16.38 22.81
N GLY A 262 6.77 -17.70 22.87
CA GLY A 262 6.17 -18.55 21.85
C GLY A 262 6.89 -18.45 20.51
N GLN A 263 6.22 -18.85 19.43
CA GLN A 263 6.74 -18.69 18.06
C GLN A 263 6.85 -17.21 17.67
N ASP A 264 7.92 -16.86 16.95
CA ASP A 264 8.14 -15.51 16.44
C ASP A 264 8.95 -15.53 15.14
N SER A 265 9.04 -14.41 14.43
CA SER A 265 9.75 -14.35 13.15
C SER A 265 10.53 -13.04 12.96
N ILE A 266 11.60 -13.11 12.18
CA ILE A 266 12.38 -11.97 11.72
C ILE A 266 12.36 -11.96 10.21
N SER A 267 11.80 -10.93 9.59
CA SER A 267 11.73 -10.80 8.12
C SER A 267 12.84 -9.89 7.60
N ARG A 268 13.52 -10.32 6.52
CA ARG A 268 14.60 -9.55 5.85
C ARG A 268 14.60 -9.73 4.35
N LEU A 269 15.03 -8.70 3.63
CA LEU A 269 15.34 -8.75 2.20
C LEU A 269 16.80 -9.20 2.04
N LEU A 270 17.04 -10.51 1.93
CA LEU A 270 18.40 -11.08 1.95
C LEU A 270 19.06 -11.07 0.59
N LEU A 271 18.31 -11.33 -0.48
CA LEU A 271 18.78 -11.48 -1.85
C LEU A 271 18.19 -10.41 -2.76
N ASP A 272 18.73 -10.26 -3.95
CA ASP A 272 18.03 -9.54 -5.02
C ASP A 272 16.76 -10.30 -5.43
N PRO A 273 15.80 -9.64 -6.11
CA PRO A 273 14.49 -10.26 -6.39
C PRO A 273 14.56 -11.53 -7.23
N VAL A 274 15.45 -11.60 -8.22
CA VAL A 274 15.59 -12.77 -9.12
C VAL A 274 16.17 -13.95 -8.37
N SER A 275 17.27 -13.74 -7.63
CA SER A 275 17.88 -14.77 -6.78
C SER A 275 16.92 -15.26 -5.72
N HIS A 276 16.17 -14.36 -5.04
CA HIS A 276 15.19 -14.75 -4.02
C HIS A 276 14.10 -15.64 -4.59
N ALA A 277 13.52 -15.24 -5.73
CA ALA A 277 12.46 -16.01 -6.37
C ALA A 277 12.96 -17.35 -6.93
N GLY A 278 14.12 -17.34 -7.57
CA GLY A 278 14.75 -18.54 -8.13
C GLY A 278 15.14 -19.56 -7.07
N ASP A 279 15.77 -19.11 -5.99
CA ASP A 279 16.13 -19.98 -4.86
C ASP A 279 14.89 -20.60 -4.19
N ALA A 280 13.81 -19.83 -4.07
CA ALA A 280 12.55 -20.37 -3.54
C ALA A 280 11.94 -21.42 -4.46
N VAL A 281 11.95 -21.18 -5.78
CA VAL A 281 11.47 -22.14 -6.77
C VAL A 281 12.31 -23.42 -6.72
N GLN A 282 13.65 -23.32 -6.75
CA GLN A 282 14.56 -24.48 -6.70
C GLN A 282 14.35 -25.30 -5.43
N ALA A 283 14.37 -24.66 -4.26
CA ALA A 283 14.20 -25.38 -2.98
C ALA A 283 12.86 -26.10 -2.87
N LEU A 284 11.77 -25.46 -3.33
CA LEU A 284 10.44 -26.09 -3.32
C LEU A 284 10.32 -27.18 -4.39
N TRP A 285 10.92 -27.00 -5.57
CA TRP A 285 10.94 -27.98 -6.65
C TRP A 285 11.68 -29.25 -6.23
N GLU A 286 12.85 -29.11 -5.62
CA GLU A 286 13.61 -30.22 -5.04
C GLU A 286 12.84 -30.93 -3.92
N GLY A 287 12.16 -30.15 -3.06
CA GLY A 287 11.27 -30.68 -2.02
C GLY A 287 10.09 -31.51 -2.56
N LEU A 288 9.68 -31.24 -3.81
CA LEU A 288 8.67 -32.02 -4.55
C LEU A 288 9.28 -33.20 -5.34
N GLY A 289 10.59 -33.46 -5.22
CA GLY A 289 11.32 -34.53 -5.92
C GLY A 289 11.67 -34.18 -7.35
N GLY A 290 11.62 -32.90 -7.74
CA GLY A 290 12.05 -32.41 -9.05
C GLY A 290 13.53 -32.01 -9.06
N THR A 291 14.10 -31.79 -10.24
CA THR A 291 15.47 -31.31 -10.42
C THR A 291 15.53 -30.23 -11.49
N ILE A 292 16.44 -29.24 -11.30
CA ILE A 292 16.81 -28.25 -12.31
C ILE A 292 18.34 -28.31 -12.42
N SER A 293 18.85 -28.63 -13.62
CA SER A 293 20.29 -28.85 -13.84
C SER A 293 21.07 -27.56 -14.07
N GLY A 294 20.41 -26.55 -14.62
CA GLY A 294 20.98 -25.25 -14.89
C GLY A 294 20.92 -24.27 -13.71
N GLY A 295 21.29 -23.03 -13.95
CA GLY A 295 21.25 -21.93 -12.97
C GLY A 295 19.93 -21.18 -12.98
N VAL A 296 19.88 -20.13 -12.12
CA VAL A 296 18.82 -19.12 -12.11
C VAL A 296 19.31 -17.88 -12.85
N ARG A 297 18.51 -17.36 -13.77
CA ARG A 297 18.82 -16.10 -14.47
C ARG A 297 17.56 -15.31 -14.79
N GLU A 298 17.71 -14.02 -14.99
CA GLU A 298 16.68 -13.17 -15.56
C GLU A 298 16.62 -13.37 -17.09
N GLY A 299 15.42 -13.25 -17.66
CA GLY A 299 15.20 -13.35 -19.11
C GLY A 299 13.76 -13.07 -19.46
N THR A 300 13.42 -13.26 -20.72
CA THR A 300 12.06 -13.10 -21.26
C THR A 300 11.59 -14.40 -21.88
N VAL A 301 10.26 -14.58 -21.96
CA VAL A 301 9.68 -15.72 -22.68
C VAL A 301 10.13 -15.67 -24.15
N PRO A 302 10.89 -16.66 -24.64
CA PRO A 302 11.36 -16.67 -26.01
C PRO A 302 10.22 -16.98 -27.01
N ASN A 303 10.39 -16.53 -28.25
CA ASN A 303 9.48 -16.92 -29.32
C ASN A 303 9.46 -18.45 -29.47
N GLY A 304 8.27 -19.04 -29.56
CA GLY A 304 8.10 -20.49 -29.69
C GLY A 304 8.06 -21.27 -28.38
N ALA A 305 8.26 -20.62 -27.22
CA ALA A 305 8.04 -21.27 -25.92
C ALA A 305 6.56 -21.67 -25.77
N THR A 306 6.33 -22.86 -25.21
CA THR A 306 4.97 -23.40 -25.02
C THR A 306 4.47 -23.05 -23.63
N LEU A 307 3.29 -22.39 -23.55
CA LEU A 307 2.60 -22.19 -22.27
C LEU A 307 2.25 -23.57 -21.67
N PHE A 308 2.76 -23.83 -20.49
CA PHE A 308 2.59 -25.10 -19.80
C PHE A 308 1.55 -25.03 -18.67
N HIS A 309 1.62 -23.96 -17.87
CA HIS A 309 0.71 -23.79 -16.74
C HIS A 309 0.50 -22.31 -16.39
N THR A 310 -0.67 -22.00 -15.84
CA THR A 310 -1.02 -20.66 -15.34
C THR A 310 -1.57 -20.81 -13.92
N LEU A 311 -1.04 -20.00 -13.00
CA LEU A 311 -1.55 -19.80 -11.66
C LEU A 311 -2.27 -18.46 -11.60
N ASP A 312 -3.52 -18.48 -11.12
CA ASP A 312 -4.28 -17.28 -10.79
C ASP A 312 -4.03 -16.87 -9.35
N SER A 313 -3.86 -15.56 -9.13
CA SER A 313 -3.71 -14.98 -7.79
C SER A 313 -5.03 -15.00 -7.00
N ASP A 314 -4.98 -14.55 -5.75
CA ASP A 314 -6.16 -14.09 -5.02
C ASP A 314 -6.84 -12.94 -5.79
N GLU A 315 -8.14 -12.71 -5.49
CA GLU A 315 -8.92 -11.59 -6.01
C GLU A 315 -8.41 -10.25 -5.50
N LEU A 316 -8.56 -9.21 -6.31
CA LEU A 316 -8.16 -7.83 -5.94
C LEU A 316 -8.75 -7.40 -4.59
N ALA A 317 -9.99 -7.78 -4.28
CA ALA A 317 -10.62 -7.46 -2.99
C ALA A 317 -9.80 -7.96 -1.79
N LEU A 318 -9.26 -9.19 -1.85
CA LEU A 318 -8.39 -9.75 -0.82
C LEU A 318 -7.03 -9.07 -0.78
N VAL A 319 -6.47 -8.76 -1.95
CA VAL A 319 -5.22 -8.00 -2.08
C VAL A 319 -5.36 -6.60 -1.47
N VAL A 320 -6.44 -5.89 -1.75
CA VAL A 320 -6.75 -4.57 -1.18
C VAL A 320 -6.93 -4.65 0.33
N ARG A 321 -7.57 -5.72 0.82
CA ARG A 321 -7.70 -5.96 2.26
C ARG A 321 -6.33 -6.09 2.93
N ASP A 322 -5.42 -6.87 2.38
CA ASP A 322 -4.08 -7.03 2.93
C ASP A 322 -3.26 -5.73 2.85
N ILE A 323 -3.35 -4.99 1.73
CA ILE A 323 -2.74 -3.67 1.58
C ILE A 323 -3.19 -2.72 2.70
N ASN A 324 -4.49 -2.62 2.93
CA ASN A 324 -5.04 -1.65 3.87
C ASN A 324 -4.86 -2.09 5.33
N LYS A 325 -5.13 -3.37 5.67
CA LYS A 325 -4.97 -3.93 7.02
C LYS A 325 -3.53 -3.85 7.52
N TRP A 326 -2.56 -4.21 6.68
CA TRP A 326 -1.15 -4.32 7.08
C TRP A 326 -0.28 -3.18 6.55
N SER A 327 -0.86 -2.30 5.75
CA SER A 327 -0.13 -1.16 5.16
C SER A 327 1.06 -1.57 4.29
N ASN A 328 0.94 -2.69 3.55
CA ASN A 328 2.03 -3.25 2.75
C ASN A 328 2.41 -2.33 1.59
N ASN A 329 3.69 -1.89 1.56
CA ASN A 329 4.19 -0.96 0.55
C ASN A 329 4.42 -1.65 -0.79
N LEU A 330 5.03 -2.85 -0.78
CA LEU A 330 5.33 -3.59 -2.01
C LEU A 330 4.04 -3.90 -2.76
N MET A 331 3.05 -4.49 -2.08
CA MET A 331 1.75 -4.78 -2.69
C MET A 331 1.12 -3.53 -3.31
N THR A 332 1.19 -2.39 -2.60
CA THR A 332 0.61 -1.15 -3.12
C THR A 332 1.36 -0.61 -4.33
N ARG A 333 2.70 -0.66 -4.33
CA ARG A 333 3.52 -0.25 -5.48
C ARG A 333 3.26 -1.13 -6.68
N THR A 334 3.13 -2.44 -6.48
CA THR A 334 2.77 -3.41 -7.52
C THR A 334 1.38 -3.11 -8.08
N LEU A 335 0.38 -2.88 -7.22
CA LEU A 335 -0.97 -2.50 -7.65
C LEU A 335 -0.98 -1.17 -8.43
N PHE A 336 -0.17 -0.20 -8.01
CA PHE A 336 -0.02 1.08 -8.72
C PHE A 336 0.59 0.91 -10.12
N LEU A 337 1.56 0.01 -10.27
CA LEU A 337 2.12 -0.36 -11.58
C LEU A 337 1.10 -1.13 -12.42
N THR A 338 0.30 -2.02 -11.81
CA THR A 338 -0.79 -2.73 -12.49
C THR A 338 -1.80 -1.76 -13.10
N LEU A 339 -2.23 -0.72 -12.38
CA LEU A 339 -3.11 0.33 -12.94
C LEU A 339 -2.52 0.96 -14.20
N GLY A 340 -1.22 1.26 -14.18
CA GLY A 340 -0.50 1.78 -15.35
C GLY A 340 -0.41 0.78 -16.50
N MET A 341 -0.17 -0.49 -16.18
CA MET A 341 -0.06 -1.57 -17.15
C MET A 341 -1.38 -1.84 -17.87
N GLU A 342 -2.47 -1.94 -17.12
CA GLU A 342 -3.80 -2.21 -17.68
C GLU A 342 -4.29 -1.06 -18.57
N ARG A 343 -3.94 0.18 -18.22
CA ARG A 343 -4.33 1.36 -19.00
C ARG A 343 -3.47 1.58 -20.24
N PHE A 344 -2.15 1.33 -20.16
CA PHE A 344 -1.17 1.75 -21.18
C PHE A 344 -0.28 0.61 -21.72
N GLY A 345 -0.54 -0.63 -21.29
CA GLY A 345 0.24 -1.80 -21.73
C GLY A 345 1.61 -1.93 -21.06
N ARG A 346 2.23 -3.10 -21.31
CA ARG A 346 3.57 -3.46 -20.81
C ARG A 346 4.69 -2.69 -21.52
N PRO A 347 5.86 -2.49 -20.87
CA PRO A 347 6.07 -2.68 -19.45
C PRO A 347 5.36 -1.59 -18.63
N ALA A 348 4.97 -1.93 -17.39
CA ALA A 348 4.47 -0.95 -16.45
C ALA A 348 5.59 -0.04 -15.96
N THR A 349 5.29 1.26 -15.80
CA THR A 349 6.21 2.26 -15.26
C THR A 349 5.52 3.10 -14.19
N LEU A 350 6.28 3.75 -13.31
CA LEU A 350 5.71 4.70 -12.35
C LEU A 350 4.99 5.86 -13.05
N ALA A 351 5.50 6.32 -14.20
CA ALA A 351 4.87 7.36 -15.01
C ALA A 351 3.48 6.93 -15.50
N LYS A 352 3.35 5.72 -16.04
CA LYS A 352 2.06 5.14 -16.46
C LYS A 352 1.10 5.03 -15.28
N GLY A 353 1.55 4.58 -14.11
CA GLY A 353 0.73 4.51 -12.89
C GLY A 353 0.22 5.88 -12.44
N ARG A 354 1.08 6.90 -12.44
CA ARG A 354 0.71 8.29 -12.11
C ARG A 354 -0.34 8.84 -13.07
N THR A 355 -0.17 8.61 -14.37
CA THR A 355 -1.12 9.04 -15.39
C THR A 355 -2.45 8.31 -15.24
N ALA A 356 -2.43 6.97 -15.05
CA ALA A 356 -3.65 6.18 -14.88
C ALA A 356 -4.51 6.65 -13.70
N VAL A 357 -3.88 6.98 -12.55
CA VAL A 357 -4.61 7.48 -11.37
C VAL A 357 -5.14 8.89 -11.60
N ARG A 358 -4.39 9.77 -12.26
CA ARG A 358 -4.87 11.14 -12.57
C ARG A 358 -6.01 11.15 -13.58
N ASP A 359 -5.91 10.35 -14.65
CA ASP A 359 -6.96 10.20 -15.63
C ASP A 359 -8.24 9.70 -14.95
N TRP A 360 -8.11 8.68 -14.08
CA TRP A 360 -9.22 8.15 -13.32
C TRP A 360 -9.89 9.21 -12.44
N LEU A 361 -9.12 10.00 -11.67
CA LEU A 361 -9.67 11.09 -10.86
C LEU A 361 -10.47 12.08 -11.73
N THR A 362 -9.93 12.46 -12.88
CA THR A 362 -10.60 13.38 -13.82
C THR A 362 -11.90 12.78 -14.35
N GLU A 363 -11.90 11.50 -14.73
CA GLU A 363 -13.08 10.78 -15.22
C GLU A 363 -14.17 10.66 -14.15
N GLN A 364 -13.79 10.59 -12.86
CA GLN A 364 -14.73 10.58 -11.73
C GLN A 364 -15.16 12.00 -11.29
N GLY A 365 -14.73 13.05 -11.97
CA GLY A 365 -15.02 14.44 -11.59
C GLY A 365 -14.34 14.88 -10.29
N LEU A 366 -13.26 14.20 -9.89
CA LEU A 366 -12.48 14.51 -8.71
C LEU A 366 -11.27 15.34 -9.10
N ASP A 367 -11.30 16.65 -8.81
CA ASP A 367 -10.19 17.56 -9.06
C ASP A 367 -9.35 17.74 -7.80
N PHE A 368 -8.06 17.33 -7.88
CA PHE A 368 -7.07 17.41 -6.81
C PHE A 368 -5.80 18.10 -7.33
N PRO A 369 -5.83 19.43 -7.56
CA PRO A 369 -4.73 20.15 -8.20
C PRO A 369 -3.43 20.12 -7.39
N GLU A 370 -3.53 19.97 -6.07
CA GLU A 370 -2.38 19.88 -5.16
C GLU A 370 -1.75 18.49 -5.09
N LEU A 371 -2.37 17.47 -5.75
CA LEU A 371 -1.92 16.10 -5.66
C LEU A 371 -0.54 15.90 -6.31
N VAL A 372 0.41 15.46 -5.51
CA VAL A 372 1.67 14.88 -5.97
C VAL A 372 1.68 13.42 -5.57
N ILE A 373 1.61 12.54 -6.57
CA ILE A 373 1.70 11.09 -6.35
C ILE A 373 3.03 10.58 -6.91
N ASP A 374 3.80 9.89 -6.08
CA ASP A 374 5.09 9.32 -6.48
C ASP A 374 4.94 7.84 -6.87
N ASN A 375 4.71 6.96 -5.91
CA ASN A 375 4.70 5.51 -6.10
C ASN A 375 3.43 4.80 -5.56
N GLY A 376 2.39 5.56 -5.25
CA GLY A 376 1.10 5.07 -4.76
C GLY A 376 1.09 4.55 -3.31
N SER A 377 2.25 4.24 -2.71
CA SER A 377 2.32 3.60 -1.38
C SER A 377 2.44 4.58 -0.21
N GLY A 378 2.88 5.82 -0.48
CA GLY A 378 3.17 6.82 0.53
C GLY A 378 4.51 6.63 1.25
N LEU A 379 5.31 5.62 0.91
CA LEU A 379 6.73 5.57 1.28
C LEU A 379 7.51 6.48 0.33
N SER A 380 7.35 7.78 0.53
CA SER A 380 7.87 8.86 -0.32
C SER A 380 7.96 10.14 0.46
N ARG A 381 8.96 10.97 0.14
CA ARG A 381 9.09 12.34 0.68
C ARG A 381 8.35 13.37 -0.17
N GLU A 382 8.00 13.01 -1.41
CA GLU A 382 7.41 13.90 -2.41
C GLU A 382 5.87 13.88 -2.41
N THR A 383 5.27 12.76 -2.04
CA THR A 383 3.80 12.60 -2.10
C THR A 383 3.08 13.63 -1.23
N ARG A 384 2.11 14.32 -1.84
CA ARG A 384 1.26 15.33 -1.20
C ARG A 384 -0.19 15.15 -1.60
N ILE A 385 -1.10 15.38 -0.66
CA ILE A 385 -2.55 15.50 -0.87
C ILE A 385 -3.12 16.35 0.27
N SER A 386 -4.23 17.00 0.04
CA SER A 386 -4.95 17.72 1.08
C SER A 386 -5.93 16.82 1.84
N ALA A 387 -6.26 17.20 3.07
CA ALA A 387 -7.26 16.47 3.85
C ALA A 387 -8.67 16.57 3.21
N GLY A 388 -8.96 17.70 2.56
CA GLY A 388 -10.19 17.91 1.81
C GLY A 388 -10.30 16.98 0.61
N SER A 389 -9.24 16.87 -0.21
CA SER A 389 -9.24 15.99 -1.39
C SER A 389 -9.40 14.52 -0.99
N LEU A 390 -8.67 14.06 0.04
CA LEU A 390 -8.84 12.69 0.51
C LEU A 390 -10.23 12.46 1.15
N GLY A 391 -10.80 13.47 1.81
CA GLY A 391 -12.17 13.43 2.34
C GLY A 391 -13.23 13.37 1.24
N ARG A 392 -13.05 14.12 0.14
CA ARG A 392 -13.92 14.03 -1.04
C ARG A 392 -13.83 12.66 -1.71
N LEU A 393 -12.62 12.11 -1.85
CA LEU A 393 -12.41 10.76 -2.36
C LEU A 393 -13.13 9.70 -1.54
N LEU A 394 -13.04 9.74 -0.20
CA LEU A 394 -13.75 8.83 0.68
C LEU A 394 -15.27 8.99 0.58
N GLY A 395 -15.76 10.22 0.39
CA GLY A 395 -17.17 10.50 0.17
C GLY A 395 -17.67 9.93 -1.15
N TRP A 396 -16.91 10.07 -2.22
CA TRP A 396 -17.19 9.48 -3.51
C TRP A 396 -17.25 7.95 -3.40
N ALA A 397 -16.24 7.34 -2.78
CA ALA A 397 -16.18 5.90 -2.58
C ALA A 397 -17.36 5.37 -1.73
N TYR A 398 -17.74 6.09 -0.67
CA TYR A 398 -18.89 5.69 0.16
C TYR A 398 -20.21 5.68 -0.61
N SER A 399 -20.38 6.60 -1.57
CA SER A 399 -21.58 6.71 -2.39
C SER A 399 -21.63 5.70 -3.55
N ASN A 400 -20.53 5.00 -3.83
CA ASN A 400 -20.44 3.98 -4.86
C ASN A 400 -20.77 2.59 -4.26
N PRO A 401 -21.84 1.90 -4.70
CA PRO A 401 -22.26 0.61 -4.15
C PRO A 401 -21.17 -0.48 -4.21
N GLU A 402 -20.29 -0.43 -5.21
CA GLU A 402 -19.21 -1.40 -5.39
C GLU A 402 -18.06 -1.21 -4.39
N MET A 403 -18.04 -0.09 -3.65
CA MET A 403 -16.99 0.23 -2.69
C MET A 403 -17.21 -0.33 -1.27
N SER A 404 -18.15 -1.26 -1.07
CA SER A 404 -18.28 -2.03 0.17
C SER A 404 -16.97 -2.75 0.54
N GLU A 405 -16.23 -3.24 -0.46
CA GLU A 405 -14.92 -3.88 -0.32
C GLU A 405 -13.88 -2.94 0.27
N LEU A 406 -13.94 -1.64 -0.04
CA LEU A 406 -13.07 -0.66 0.59
C LEU A 406 -13.26 -0.63 2.11
N THR A 407 -14.50 -0.49 2.58
CA THR A 407 -14.79 -0.41 4.02
C THR A 407 -14.37 -1.70 4.73
N ALA A 408 -14.64 -2.87 4.15
CA ALA A 408 -14.24 -4.18 4.67
C ALA A 408 -12.71 -4.33 4.73
N SER A 409 -11.98 -3.69 3.82
CA SER A 409 -10.52 -3.75 3.77
C SER A 409 -9.81 -2.93 4.85
N LEU A 410 -10.48 -1.92 5.43
CA LEU A 410 -9.84 -1.01 6.39
C LEU A 410 -9.59 -1.66 7.76
N PRO A 411 -8.48 -1.33 8.45
CA PRO A 411 -8.26 -1.71 9.84
C PRO A 411 -9.41 -1.28 10.76
N ILE A 412 -9.86 -2.21 11.58
CA ILE A 412 -10.93 -1.96 12.57
C ILE A 412 -10.28 -1.63 13.91
N ILE A 413 -10.63 -0.49 14.49
CA ILE A 413 -10.02 -0.01 15.73
C ILE A 413 -10.25 -0.98 16.90
N GLY A 414 -9.17 -1.34 17.57
CA GLY A 414 -9.19 -2.29 18.71
C GLY A 414 -9.43 -3.75 18.31
N VAL A 415 -9.56 -4.08 17.02
CA VAL A 415 -9.90 -5.41 16.52
C VAL A 415 -8.80 -6.01 15.65
N ASP A 416 -8.39 -5.34 14.58
CA ASP A 416 -7.45 -5.92 13.62
C ASP A 416 -6.49 -4.90 12.97
N GLY A 417 -5.60 -5.41 12.12
CA GLY A 417 -4.68 -4.64 11.32
C GLY A 417 -3.79 -3.70 12.14
N THR A 418 -3.40 -2.58 11.56
CA THR A 418 -2.54 -1.57 12.21
C THR A 418 -3.19 -0.87 13.40
N LEU A 419 -4.50 -1.03 13.59
CA LEU A 419 -5.26 -0.46 14.70
C LEU A 419 -5.60 -1.47 15.81
N HIS A 420 -5.19 -2.74 15.68
CA HIS A 420 -5.44 -3.79 16.68
C HIS A 420 -5.06 -3.39 18.12
N GLY A 421 -3.96 -2.63 18.27
CA GLY A 421 -3.44 -2.21 19.58
C GLY A 421 -4.19 -1.05 20.26
N ARG A 422 -4.97 -0.25 19.49
CA ARG A 422 -5.60 0.99 19.96
C ARG A 422 -7.03 0.74 20.45
N PHE A 423 -7.43 1.34 21.56
CA PHE A 423 -8.81 1.31 22.08
C PHE A 423 -9.39 -0.10 22.35
N LYS A 424 -8.56 -1.09 22.70
CA LYS A 424 -9.00 -2.49 22.92
C LYS A 424 -10.08 -2.67 24.00
N ARG A 425 -10.08 -1.80 24.99
CA ARG A 425 -10.99 -1.85 26.16
C ARG A 425 -11.81 -0.57 26.29
N ASP A 426 -12.08 0.09 25.20
CA ASP A 426 -12.77 1.38 25.11
C ASP A 426 -14.08 1.21 24.32
N ALA A 427 -15.04 2.10 24.52
CA ALA A 427 -16.28 2.11 23.76
C ALA A 427 -16.08 2.31 22.25
N LEU A 428 -14.97 2.93 21.85
CA LEU A 428 -14.54 3.06 20.45
C LEU A 428 -14.16 1.74 19.77
N ARG A 429 -13.95 0.64 20.52
CA ARG A 429 -13.58 -0.64 19.93
C ARG A 429 -14.63 -1.08 18.89
N GLY A 430 -14.19 -1.31 17.66
CA GLY A 430 -15.07 -1.71 16.56
C GLY A 430 -15.77 -0.56 15.83
N GLN A 431 -15.71 0.67 16.33
CA GLN A 431 -16.48 1.81 15.85
C GLN A 431 -15.75 2.65 14.79
N ALA A 432 -14.58 2.23 14.33
CA ALA A 432 -13.86 2.96 13.29
C ALA A 432 -13.12 2.02 12.35
N HIS A 433 -13.21 2.32 11.05
CA HIS A 433 -12.57 1.65 9.94
C HIS A 433 -11.60 2.65 9.28
N LEU A 434 -10.31 2.59 9.62
CA LEU A 434 -9.37 3.67 9.31
C LEU A 434 -8.04 3.15 8.79
N LYS A 435 -7.53 3.79 7.74
CA LYS A 435 -6.16 3.64 7.27
C LYS A 435 -5.24 4.57 8.07
N THR A 436 -4.15 4.01 8.58
CA THR A 436 -3.09 4.76 9.27
C THR A 436 -1.94 5.13 8.33
N GLY A 437 -1.25 6.23 8.63
CA GLY A 437 -0.02 6.62 8.01
C GLY A 437 1.00 7.10 9.05
N THR A 438 2.27 6.71 8.90
CA THR A 438 3.36 7.20 9.77
C THR A 438 4.65 7.26 8.96
N LEU A 439 5.27 8.43 8.95
CA LEU A 439 6.63 8.67 8.50
C LEU A 439 7.35 9.52 9.55
N ARG A 440 8.66 9.66 9.43
CA ARG A 440 9.39 10.66 10.22
C ARG A 440 8.83 12.06 9.91
N GLY A 441 8.33 12.74 10.91
CA GLY A 441 7.75 14.07 10.78
C GLY A 441 6.30 14.11 10.30
N ALA A 442 5.63 12.97 10.12
CA ALA A 442 4.23 12.95 9.69
C ALA A 442 3.44 11.78 10.29
N THR A 443 2.21 12.06 10.73
CA THR A 443 1.19 11.04 11.00
C THR A 443 -0.09 11.37 10.24
N GLY A 444 -0.86 10.33 9.91
CA GLY A 444 -2.13 10.48 9.21
C GLY A 444 -3.11 9.37 9.56
N LEU A 445 -4.39 9.72 9.53
CA LEU A 445 -5.52 8.83 9.79
C LEU A 445 -6.65 9.20 8.84
N ALA A 446 -7.23 8.22 8.13
CA ALA A 446 -8.30 8.49 7.17
C ALA A 446 -9.24 7.29 7.02
N GLY A 447 -10.54 7.55 6.91
CA GLY A 447 -11.59 6.54 6.71
C GLY A 447 -12.89 6.91 7.40
N PHE A 448 -13.56 5.91 8.01
CA PHE A 448 -14.90 6.04 8.57
C PHE A 448 -14.93 5.80 10.07
N VAL A 449 -15.74 6.59 10.78
CA VAL A 449 -15.94 6.47 12.23
C VAL A 449 -17.44 6.50 12.50
N ASP A 450 -17.95 5.54 13.25
CA ASP A 450 -19.32 5.54 13.75
C ASP A 450 -19.33 6.16 15.15
N ASP A 451 -20.19 7.15 15.39
CA ASP A 451 -20.32 7.78 16.69
C ASP A 451 -21.25 6.98 17.64
N ALA A 452 -21.35 7.40 18.88
CA ALA A 452 -22.17 6.74 19.90
C ALA A 452 -23.68 6.75 19.57
N ALA A 453 -24.13 7.61 18.63
CA ALA A 453 -25.50 7.67 18.15
C ALA A 453 -25.72 6.86 16.86
N GLY A 454 -24.68 6.19 16.35
CA GLY A 454 -24.72 5.40 15.11
C GLY A 454 -24.61 6.22 13.83
N ARG A 455 -24.25 7.51 13.90
CA ARG A 455 -23.95 8.31 12.70
C ARG A 455 -22.56 8.00 12.20
N ARG A 456 -22.41 7.88 10.88
CA ARG A 456 -21.13 7.60 10.25
C ARG A 456 -20.46 8.87 9.73
N TRP A 457 -19.19 9.01 10.04
CA TRP A 457 -18.37 10.16 9.71
C TRP A 457 -17.20 9.75 8.81
N ILE A 458 -16.90 10.58 7.82
CA ILE A 458 -15.64 10.58 7.10
C ILE A 458 -14.67 11.43 7.89
N LEU A 459 -13.56 10.84 8.28
CA LEU A 459 -12.49 11.50 9.02
C LEU A 459 -11.19 11.45 8.21
N VAL A 460 -10.53 12.61 8.01
CA VAL A 460 -9.14 12.69 7.55
C VAL A 460 -8.38 13.64 8.47
N SER A 461 -7.29 13.15 9.04
CA SER A 461 -6.38 13.92 9.89
C SER A 461 -4.95 13.76 9.39
N PHE A 462 -4.25 14.87 9.17
CA PHE A 462 -2.81 14.91 8.88
C PHE A 462 -2.12 15.82 9.88
N ILE A 463 -1.04 15.33 10.50
CA ILE A 463 -0.17 16.12 11.37
C ILE A 463 1.23 16.04 10.79
N ASN A 464 1.75 17.18 10.34
CA ASN A 464 3.06 17.27 9.70
C ASN A 464 3.94 18.31 10.40
N ASN A 465 5.02 17.84 11.03
CA ASN A 465 6.02 18.66 11.68
C ASN A 465 7.38 17.95 11.65
N PRO A 466 8.48 18.56 11.21
CA PRO A 466 9.78 17.90 11.10
C PRO A 466 10.28 17.24 12.39
N GLY A 467 9.91 17.79 13.56
CA GLY A 467 10.24 17.25 14.88
C GLY A 467 9.23 16.27 15.45
N LEU A 468 8.17 15.93 14.70
CA LEU A 468 7.10 15.08 15.19
C LEU A 468 7.59 13.67 15.49
N GLN A 469 7.42 13.27 16.73
CA GLN A 469 7.53 11.85 17.12
C GLN A 469 6.17 11.19 16.89
N GLY A 470 6.13 10.06 16.19
CA GLY A 470 4.89 9.41 15.76
C GLY A 470 3.88 9.13 16.89
N TRP A 471 4.36 8.85 18.12
CA TRP A 471 3.46 8.64 19.27
C TRP A 471 2.70 9.91 19.69
N ARG A 472 3.31 11.12 19.52
CA ARG A 472 2.63 12.39 19.84
C ARG A 472 1.49 12.67 18.86
N GLY A 473 1.74 12.47 17.55
CA GLY A 473 0.69 12.59 16.55
C GLY A 473 -0.46 11.61 16.79
N LYS A 474 -0.14 10.35 17.11
CA LYS A 474 -1.15 9.34 17.47
C LYS A 474 -1.98 9.72 18.69
N ALA A 475 -1.40 10.36 19.70
CA ALA A 475 -2.15 10.81 20.86
C ALA A 475 -3.15 11.93 20.54
N VAL A 476 -2.81 12.85 19.62
CA VAL A 476 -3.76 13.85 19.10
C VAL A 476 -4.86 13.18 18.26
N GLU A 477 -4.51 12.23 17.39
CA GLU A 477 -5.49 11.43 16.65
C GLU A 477 -6.44 10.68 17.59
N ASP A 478 -5.95 10.17 18.73
CA ASP A 478 -6.81 9.52 19.77
C ASP A 478 -7.80 10.51 20.40
N ALA A 479 -7.40 11.75 20.62
CA ALA A 479 -8.30 12.80 21.11
C ALA A 479 -9.35 13.16 20.06
N ILE A 480 -8.97 13.27 18.79
CA ILE A 480 -9.88 13.50 17.65
C ILE A 480 -10.92 12.37 17.60
N LEU A 481 -10.48 11.11 17.66
CA LEU A 481 -11.38 9.94 17.61
C LEU A 481 -12.40 9.93 18.76
N ARG A 482 -11.97 10.26 20.00
CA ARG A 482 -12.89 10.36 21.15
C ARG A 482 -13.92 11.47 20.97
N TRP A 483 -13.48 12.61 20.45
CA TRP A 483 -14.36 13.75 20.16
C TRP A 483 -15.38 13.40 19.07
N VAL A 484 -14.96 12.73 17.98
CA VAL A 484 -15.89 12.27 16.93
C VAL A 484 -16.86 11.23 17.49
N TYR A 485 -16.39 10.26 18.26
CA TYR A 485 -17.24 9.24 18.89
C TYR A 485 -18.29 9.83 19.83
N ALA A 486 -17.98 10.92 20.54
CA ALA A 486 -18.93 11.67 21.35
C ALA A 486 -19.97 12.47 20.52
N GLY A 487 -19.98 12.34 19.20
CA GLY A 487 -20.88 13.03 18.29
C GLY A 487 -20.38 14.37 17.79
N ALA A 488 -19.06 14.61 17.84
CA ALA A 488 -18.41 15.85 17.42
C ALA A 488 -19.12 17.10 18.01
N PRO A 489 -19.28 17.21 19.32
CA PRO A 489 -19.97 18.33 19.94
C PRO A 489 -19.20 19.62 19.68
N TRP A 490 -19.85 20.58 19.06
CA TRP A 490 -19.29 21.90 18.78
C TRP A 490 -20.22 22.97 19.34
N GLU A 491 -19.80 23.64 20.41
CA GLU A 491 -20.41 24.87 20.84
C GLU A 491 -19.77 26.03 20.05
N THR A 492 -20.48 26.56 19.06
CA THR A 492 -20.16 27.90 18.54
C THR A 492 -20.39 28.87 19.69
N LYS A 493 -19.33 29.49 20.25
CA LYS A 493 -19.51 30.63 21.15
C LYS A 493 -20.39 31.64 20.45
N PRO A 494 -21.49 32.11 21.07
CA PRO A 494 -22.31 33.15 20.47
C PRO A 494 -21.40 34.37 20.23
N THR A 495 -21.38 34.84 18.99
CA THR A 495 -20.72 36.08 18.59
C THR A 495 -21.24 37.16 19.52
N GLN A 496 -20.44 37.67 20.43
CA GLN A 496 -20.81 38.87 21.20
C GLN A 496 -21.00 39.97 20.16
N ALA A 497 -22.23 40.45 20.00
CA ALA A 497 -22.52 41.65 19.25
C ALA A 497 -21.66 42.78 19.78
N PRO A 498 -21.05 43.62 18.94
CA PRO A 498 -20.30 44.76 19.39
C PRO A 498 -21.26 45.69 20.16
N ARG A 499 -20.89 46.06 21.37
CA ARG A 499 -21.59 47.06 22.19
C ARG A 499 -21.43 48.45 21.62
#